data_595b2348859bb8dc508743b50130ddc8
#
_entry.id   595b2348859bb8dc508743b50130ddc8
#
_cell.length_a   1.000
_cell.length_b   1.000
_cell.length_c   1.000
_cell.angle_alpha   90.00
_cell.angle_beta   90.00
_cell.angle_gamma   90.00
#
_symmetry.space_group_name_H-M   'P 1'
#
loop_
_entity.id
_entity.type
_entity.pdbx_description
1 polymer ?
#
loop_
_entity_poly.entity_id
_entity_poly.type
_entity_poly.pdbx_seq_one_letter_code
_entity_poly.pdbx_strand_id
1 'polypeptide(L)'
;MLRAVYVRTLKDGVSDDQYIDAWMPEGTAREDYPARVSISHSTVDKRQTVTVFEFEGDPEHVLDALGALVRPDWRDRVAEVIEGTDVETIYVDTAAYGAVGTPGS
;
A
#
# COMPACT_ATOMS: atom_id res chain seq x y z
N MET A 1 9.72 -12.01 3.49
CA MET A 1 9.18 -10.69 3.11
C MET A 1 7.70 -10.82 2.80
N LEU A 2 6.90 -10.03 3.44
CA LEU A 2 5.47 -9.98 3.19
C LEU A 2 5.15 -8.75 2.34
N ARG A 3 4.16 -8.88 1.46
CA ARG A 3 3.66 -7.78 0.65
C ARG A 3 2.15 -7.68 0.80
N ALA A 4 1.68 -6.55 1.29
CA ALA A 4 0.26 -6.23 1.26
C ALA A 4 0.00 -5.46 -0.03
N VAL A 5 -0.89 -5.95 -0.86
CA VAL A 5 -1.15 -5.39 -2.20
C VAL A 5 -2.60 -4.95 -2.29
N TYR A 6 -2.78 -3.70 -2.70
CA TYR A 6 -4.10 -3.12 -2.89
C TYR A 6 -4.18 -2.53 -4.29
N VAL A 7 -5.10 -3.04 -5.09
CA VAL A 7 -5.39 -2.46 -6.41
C VAL A 7 -6.72 -1.73 -6.28
N ARG A 8 -6.67 -0.41 -6.40
CA ARG A 8 -7.82 0.46 -6.18
C ARG A 8 -7.94 1.49 -7.29
N THR A 9 -9.18 1.87 -7.60
CA THR A 9 -9.45 2.95 -8.53
C THR A 9 -9.80 4.19 -7.73
N LEU A 10 -9.02 5.25 -7.89
CA LEU A 10 -9.29 6.52 -7.22
C LEU A 10 -10.47 7.23 -7.87
N LYS A 11 -11.22 7.98 -7.08
CA LYS A 11 -12.24 8.87 -7.62
C LYS A 11 -11.59 9.96 -8.46
N ASP A 12 -12.36 10.50 -9.38
CA ASP A 12 -11.88 11.55 -10.26
C ASP A 12 -11.37 12.75 -9.45
N GLY A 13 -10.20 13.25 -9.79
CA GLY A 13 -9.63 14.41 -9.10
C GLY A 13 -8.88 14.12 -7.81
N VAL A 14 -8.86 12.87 -7.35
CA VAL A 14 -8.12 12.52 -6.13
C VAL A 14 -6.63 12.39 -6.45
N SER A 15 -5.80 13.08 -5.68
CA SER A 15 -4.35 13.00 -5.80
C SER A 15 -3.76 11.87 -4.98
N ASP A 16 -2.52 11.50 -5.27
CA ASP A 16 -1.80 10.53 -4.44
C ASP A 16 -1.69 10.99 -3.00
N ASP A 17 -1.45 12.27 -2.77
CA ASP A 17 -1.36 12.81 -1.41
C ASP A 17 -2.66 12.63 -0.64
N GLN A 18 -3.80 12.89 -1.27
CA GLN A 18 -5.10 12.67 -0.64
C GLN A 18 -5.34 11.20 -0.32
N TYR A 19 -4.94 10.32 -1.22
CA TYR A 19 -5.05 8.90 -1.01
C TYR A 19 -4.14 8.41 0.13
N ILE A 20 -2.89 8.85 0.15
CA ILE A 20 -1.94 8.48 1.21
C ILE A 20 -2.44 8.99 2.57
N ASP A 21 -2.93 10.20 2.64
CA ASP A 21 -3.45 10.78 3.89
C ASP A 21 -4.65 10.00 4.44
N ALA A 22 -5.38 9.31 3.58
CA ALA A 22 -6.53 8.53 4.01
C ALA A 22 -6.14 7.33 4.88
N TRP A 23 -4.94 6.77 4.70
CA TRP A 23 -4.51 5.61 5.45
C TRP A 23 -3.27 5.81 6.31
N MET A 24 -2.47 6.84 6.05
CA MET A 24 -1.23 7.09 6.79
C MET A 24 -1.54 7.44 8.25
N PRO A 25 -0.84 6.82 9.23
CA PRO A 25 -0.99 7.20 10.62
C PRO A 25 -0.66 8.68 10.84
N GLU A 26 -1.45 9.34 11.67
CA GLU A 26 -1.23 10.75 11.97
C GLU A 26 0.12 10.98 12.62
N GLY A 27 0.78 12.08 12.26
CA GLY A 27 2.06 12.44 12.85
C GLY A 27 3.26 11.68 12.33
N THR A 28 3.06 10.77 11.37
CA THR A 28 4.16 10.00 10.79
C THR A 28 4.64 10.69 9.51
N ALA A 29 5.91 11.04 9.47
CA ALA A 29 6.53 11.54 8.25
C ALA A 29 6.77 10.37 7.30
N ARG A 30 6.66 10.62 6.00
CA ARG A 30 6.80 9.55 4.99
C ARG A 30 8.18 8.89 5.05
N GLU A 31 9.22 9.66 5.28
CA GLU A 31 10.58 9.13 5.39
C GLU A 31 10.79 8.27 6.62
N ASP A 32 9.94 8.41 7.63
CA ASP A 32 10.01 7.64 8.87
C ASP A 32 9.05 6.46 8.89
N TYR A 33 8.36 6.22 7.78
CA TYR A 33 7.37 5.15 7.73
C TYR A 33 8.05 3.78 7.92
N PRO A 34 7.50 2.90 8.78
CA PRO A 34 8.17 1.66 9.19
C PRO A 34 8.18 0.54 8.14
N ALA A 35 7.67 0.78 6.97
CA ALA A 35 7.64 -0.18 5.89
C ALA A 35 7.98 0.51 4.57
N ARG A 36 8.40 -0.26 3.59
CA ARG A 36 8.56 0.28 2.25
C ARG A 36 7.19 0.30 1.56
N VAL A 37 6.82 1.44 1.01
CA VAL A 37 5.55 1.60 0.29
C VAL A 37 5.83 2.09 -1.11
N SER A 38 5.17 1.49 -2.08
CA SER A 38 5.17 2.01 -3.43
C SER A 38 3.74 2.20 -3.91
N ILE A 39 3.51 3.24 -4.69
CA ILE A 39 2.24 3.50 -5.36
C ILE A 39 2.54 3.65 -6.84
N SER A 40 1.87 2.85 -7.64
CA SER A 40 2.01 2.88 -9.09
C SER A 40 0.65 3.10 -9.71
N HIS A 41 0.64 3.79 -10.85
CA HIS A 41 -0.59 4.01 -11.62
C HIS A 41 -0.57 3.16 -12.87
N SER A 42 -1.73 2.68 -13.27
CA SER A 42 -1.87 1.96 -14.54
C SER A 42 -1.54 2.90 -15.71
N THR A 43 -0.83 2.38 -16.69
CA THR A 43 -0.57 3.14 -17.91
C THR A 43 -1.80 3.23 -18.81
N VAL A 44 -2.81 2.42 -18.55
CA VAL A 44 -4.05 2.39 -19.30
C VAL A 44 -5.12 3.25 -18.63
N ASP A 45 -5.25 3.13 -17.32
CA ASP A 45 -6.19 3.94 -16.54
C ASP A 45 -5.44 4.58 -15.37
N LYS A 46 -5.15 5.85 -15.49
CA LYS A 46 -4.36 6.56 -14.49
C LYS A 46 -5.00 6.62 -13.11
N ARG A 47 -6.30 6.41 -13.02
CA ARG A 47 -6.99 6.38 -11.72
C ARG A 47 -6.82 5.05 -11.01
N GLN A 48 -6.45 3.99 -11.72
CA GLN A 48 -6.18 2.71 -11.08
C GLN A 48 -4.78 2.72 -10.51
N THR A 49 -4.68 2.40 -9.22
CA THR A 49 -3.41 2.38 -8.49
C THR A 49 -3.11 1.00 -7.95
N VAL A 50 -1.83 0.70 -7.85
CA VAL A 50 -1.34 -0.46 -7.11
C VAL A 50 -0.50 0.06 -5.94
N THR A 51 -0.93 -0.23 -4.74
CA THR A 51 -0.19 0.13 -3.51
C THR A 51 0.40 -1.14 -2.92
N VAL A 52 1.70 -1.14 -2.71
CA VAL A 52 2.40 -2.29 -2.15
C VAL A 52 3.14 -1.86 -0.89
N PHE A 53 2.84 -2.55 0.22
CA PHE A 53 3.57 -2.42 1.47
C PHE A 53 4.48 -3.63 1.59
N GLU A 54 5.78 -3.41 1.71
CA GLU A 54 6.76 -4.48 1.91
C GLU A 54 7.26 -4.41 3.35
N PHE A 55 7.17 -5.51 4.08
CA PHE A 55 7.60 -5.55 5.47
C PHE A 55 8.01 -6.96 5.89
N GLU A 56 8.84 -7.03 6.92
CA GLU A 56 9.20 -8.29 7.53
C GLU A 56 8.16 -8.65 8.57
N GLY A 57 7.86 -9.93 8.67
CA GLY A 57 6.89 -10.39 9.66
C GLY A 57 6.53 -11.84 9.48
N ASP A 58 5.79 -12.35 10.43
CA ASP A 58 5.28 -13.70 10.42
C ASP A 58 3.91 -13.70 9.75
N PRO A 59 3.68 -14.54 8.72
CA PRO A 59 2.36 -14.62 8.09
C PRO A 59 1.22 -14.88 9.07
N GLU A 60 1.50 -15.53 10.19
CA GLU A 60 0.47 -15.80 11.20
C GLU A 60 0.07 -14.55 11.98
N HIS A 61 0.91 -13.52 12.02
CA HIS A 61 0.67 -12.28 12.76
C HIS A 61 0.54 -11.06 11.85
N VAL A 62 0.24 -11.28 10.59
CA VAL A 62 0.24 -10.22 9.59
C VAL A 62 -0.79 -9.12 9.88
N LEU A 63 -1.93 -9.47 10.44
CA LEU A 63 -2.96 -8.48 10.73
C LEU A 63 -2.52 -7.49 11.81
N ASP A 64 -1.77 -7.97 12.79
CA ASP A 64 -1.22 -7.10 13.83
C ASP A 64 -0.17 -6.16 13.24
N ALA A 65 0.69 -6.69 12.37
CA ALA A 65 1.70 -5.87 11.70
C ALA A 65 1.07 -4.79 10.82
N LEU A 66 0.04 -5.16 10.05
CA LEU A 66 -0.66 -4.20 9.21
C LEU A 66 -1.38 -3.13 10.02
N GLY A 67 -1.93 -3.49 11.16
CA GLY A 67 -2.61 -2.54 12.04
C GLY A 67 -1.70 -1.41 12.50
N ALA A 68 -0.40 -1.67 12.59
CA ALA A 68 0.58 -0.65 12.96
C ALA A 68 0.96 0.27 11.79
N LEU A 69 0.64 -0.13 10.56
CA LEU A 69 1.02 0.60 9.35
C LEU A 69 -0.03 1.58 8.86
N VAL A 70 -1.24 1.52 9.42
CA VAL A 70 -2.36 2.35 8.98
C VAL A 70 -3.07 2.98 10.16
N ARG A 71 -3.74 4.08 9.91
CA ARG A 71 -4.55 4.71 10.96
C ARG A 71 -5.80 3.87 11.23
N PRO A 72 -6.34 3.92 12.47
CA PRO A 72 -7.48 3.06 12.83
C PRO A 72 -8.72 3.23 11.97
N ASP A 73 -8.97 4.43 11.45
CA ASP A 73 -10.13 4.75 10.63
C ASP A 73 -9.84 4.71 9.12
N TRP A 74 -8.76 4.05 8.73
CA TRP A 74 -8.31 4.05 7.33
C TRP A 74 -9.38 3.53 6.36
N ARG A 75 -10.15 2.53 6.76
CA ARG A 75 -11.12 1.90 5.86
C ARG A 75 -12.20 2.90 5.43
N ASP A 76 -12.72 3.65 6.37
CA ASP A 76 -13.76 4.65 6.07
C ASP A 76 -13.18 5.81 5.26
N ARG A 77 -11.99 6.25 5.60
CA ARG A 77 -11.34 7.36 4.90
C ARG A 77 -10.94 7.00 3.48
N VAL A 78 -10.41 5.81 3.28
CA VAL A 78 -10.06 5.32 1.94
C VAL A 78 -11.33 5.19 1.09
N ALA A 79 -12.42 4.68 1.67
CA ALA A 79 -13.68 4.55 0.95
C ALA A 79 -14.19 5.87 0.38
N GLU A 80 -13.84 6.99 1.00
CA GLU A 80 -14.25 8.31 0.51
C GLU A 80 -13.50 8.76 -0.74
N VAL A 81 -12.32 8.22 -0.99
CA VAL A 81 -11.45 8.66 -2.09
C VAL A 81 -11.29 7.64 -3.21
N ILE A 82 -11.86 6.45 -3.06
CA ILE A 82 -11.80 5.41 -4.11
C ILE A 82 -13.17 5.08 -4.65
N GLU A 83 -13.21 4.62 -5.90
CA GLU A 83 -14.43 4.08 -6.50
C GLU A 83 -14.61 2.60 -6.16
N GLY A 84 -13.52 1.87 -6.01
CA GLY A 84 -13.58 0.45 -5.69
C GLY A 84 -12.20 -0.14 -5.47
N THR A 85 -12.21 -1.37 -4.96
CA THR A 85 -11.00 -2.16 -4.71
C THR A 85 -11.10 -3.46 -5.51
N ASP A 86 -10.12 -3.69 -6.38
CA ASP A 86 -10.07 -4.90 -7.21
C ASP A 86 -9.28 -6.01 -6.54
N VAL A 87 -8.23 -5.66 -5.79
CA VAL A 87 -7.40 -6.60 -5.06
C VAL A 87 -7.07 -6.02 -3.70
N GLU A 88 -7.21 -6.84 -2.66
CA GLU A 88 -6.82 -6.51 -1.31
C GLU A 88 -6.35 -7.81 -0.67
N THR A 89 -5.07 -8.07 -0.70
CA THR A 89 -4.54 -9.32 -0.16
C THR A 89 -3.07 -9.20 0.22
N ILE A 90 -2.59 -10.22 0.90
CA ILE A 90 -1.24 -10.27 1.39
C ILE A 90 -0.54 -11.46 0.76
N TYR A 91 0.63 -11.21 0.23
CA TYR A 91 1.46 -12.23 -0.41
C TYR A 91 2.73 -12.43 0.41
N VAL A 92 3.22 -13.65 0.40
CA VAL A 92 4.53 -13.98 0.96
C VAL A 92 5.46 -14.32 -0.18
N ASP A 93 6.66 -13.78 -0.16
CA ASP A 93 7.64 -14.06 -1.20
C ASP A 93 8.10 -15.51 -1.08
N THR A 94 8.07 -16.23 -2.20
CA THR A 94 8.56 -17.60 -2.26
C THR A 94 9.81 -17.71 -3.11
N ALA A 95 10.06 -16.75 -3.99
CA ALA A 95 11.25 -16.72 -4.82
C ALA A 95 11.48 -15.29 -5.32
N ALA A 96 12.74 -14.89 -5.36
CA ALA A 96 13.11 -13.61 -5.95
C ALA A 96 14.50 -13.75 -6.51
N TYR A 97 14.68 -13.42 -7.77
CA TYR A 97 15.99 -13.48 -8.41
C TYR A 97 16.02 -12.50 -9.59
N GLY A 98 17.22 -12.26 -10.06
CA GLY A 98 17.43 -11.32 -11.15
C GLY A 98 18.31 -10.17 -10.69
N ALA A 99 19.15 -9.71 -11.57
CA ALA A 99 20.17 -8.72 -11.25
C ALA A 99 19.59 -7.36 -10.93
N VAL A 100 18.44 -7.10 -11.42
CA VAL A 100 17.89 -5.81 -11.28
C VAL A 100 17.25 -5.59 -9.97
N GLY A 101 17.15 -6.59 -9.23
CA GLY A 101 16.47 -6.50 -8.01
C GLY A 101 16.94 -5.50 -7.09
N THR A 102 17.94 -4.91 -7.39
CA THR A 102 18.42 -4.05 -6.52
C THR A 102 18.05 -2.66 -6.67
N PRO A 103 17.17 -2.23 -7.22
CA PRO A 103 16.83 -0.87 -7.12
C PRO A 103 16.57 -0.55 -5.77
N GLY A 104 16.56 0.16 -5.50
CA GLY A 104 16.38 0.28 -4.22
C GLY A 104 17.45 -0.34 -3.67
N SER A 105 17.72 -0.83 -4.48
CA SER A 105 18.89 -1.26 -4.28
C SER A 105 19.38 -0.23 -4.79
#